data_e349aba0770a799c7ce6aee2af20a13e
#
_entry.id   e349aba0770a799c7ce6aee2af20a13e
#
_cell.length_a   1.000
_cell.length_b   1.000
_cell.length_c   1.000
_cell.angle_alpha   90.00
_cell.angle_beta   90.00
_cell.angle_gamma   90.00
#
_symmetry.space_group_name_H-M   'P 1'
#
loop_
_entity.id
_entity.type
_entity.pdbx_description
1 polymer ?
#
loop_
_entity_poly.entity_id
_entity_poly.type
_entity_poly.pdbx_seq_one_letter_code
_entity_poly.pdbx_strand_id
1 'polypeptide(L)'
;MEVFYPGSSGIERKFAVEYVEMIEDETRQVSDLTVLPVRVIHGSGAPSYALRIECAGKIIAYSGDTEWTDALRKVADGADLFICESYFFEKQMKNHINYRTLMAHRAELGCKRLIITHLGEDLLDHLEEIELEVAHDGMELIL
;
A
#
# COMPACT_ATOMS: atom_id res chain seq x y z
N MET A 1 -5.30 -7.95 17.09
CA MET A 1 -5.86 -9.26 16.70
C MET A 1 -7.13 -9.59 17.45
N GLU A 2 -7.22 -9.39 18.77
CA GLU A 2 -8.43 -9.62 19.60
C GLU A 2 -9.69 -8.89 19.09
N VAL A 3 -9.56 -7.72 18.45
CA VAL A 3 -10.71 -6.96 17.92
C VAL A 3 -11.44 -7.73 16.81
N PHE A 4 -10.71 -8.43 15.94
CA PHE A 4 -11.29 -9.20 14.84
C PHE A 4 -11.54 -10.67 15.19
N TYR A 5 -10.77 -11.20 16.14
CA TYR A 5 -10.85 -12.60 16.58
C TYR A 5 -10.81 -12.66 18.10
N PRO A 6 -11.94 -12.40 18.78
CA PRO A 6 -12.03 -12.48 20.24
C PRO A 6 -11.52 -13.82 20.77
N GLY A 7 -10.69 -13.81 21.81
CA GLY A 7 -10.05 -14.99 22.36
C GLY A 7 -8.79 -15.47 21.65
N SER A 8 -8.38 -14.81 20.58
CA SER A 8 -7.19 -15.21 19.80
C SER A 8 -5.88 -15.09 20.56
N SER A 9 -5.80 -14.26 21.59
CA SER A 9 -4.62 -14.16 22.47
C SER A 9 -4.49 -15.35 23.43
N GLY A 10 -5.60 -16.03 23.75
CA GLY A 10 -5.63 -17.21 24.60
C GLY A 10 -5.38 -18.54 23.86
N ILE A 11 -5.27 -18.52 22.53
CA ILE A 11 -5.02 -19.74 21.75
C ILE A 11 -3.55 -20.13 21.84
N GLU A 12 -3.27 -21.35 22.30
CA GLU A 12 -1.93 -21.93 22.26
C GLU A 12 -1.51 -22.13 20.79
N ARG A 13 -0.43 -21.48 20.38
CA ARG A 13 0.09 -21.53 19.01
C ARG A 13 1.32 -22.45 18.95
N LYS A 14 1.43 -23.22 17.88
CA LYS A 14 2.59 -24.08 17.60
C LYS A 14 3.81 -23.30 17.06
N PHE A 15 3.74 -21.99 17.04
CA PHE A 15 4.80 -21.09 16.55
C PHE A 15 4.86 -19.83 17.43
N ALA A 16 6.04 -19.22 17.50
CA ALA A 16 6.22 -17.94 18.17
C ALA A 16 5.63 -16.80 17.33
N VAL A 17 5.00 -15.83 17.99
CA VAL A 17 4.53 -14.58 17.39
C VAL A 17 5.23 -13.44 18.09
N GLU A 18 5.98 -12.66 17.34
CA GLU A 18 6.61 -11.43 17.80
C GLU A 18 5.90 -10.23 17.18
N TYR A 19 5.54 -9.25 17.99
CA TYR A 19 4.97 -7.97 17.54
C TYR A 19 6.07 -6.93 17.51
N VAL A 20 6.33 -6.38 16.34
CA VAL A 20 7.31 -5.32 16.13
C VAL A 20 6.56 -4.01 15.91
N GLU A 21 6.68 -3.08 16.84
CA GLU A 21 6.09 -1.76 16.71
C GLU A 21 6.90 -0.93 15.69
N MET A 22 6.19 -0.33 14.73
CA MET A 22 6.76 0.57 13.73
C MET A 22 6.61 2.02 14.21
N ILE A 23 7.67 2.79 14.07
CA ILE A 23 7.68 4.23 14.37
C ILE A 23 7.65 4.98 13.04
N GLU A 24 6.75 5.95 12.92
CA GLU A 24 6.60 6.79 11.74
C GLU A 24 7.94 7.42 11.32
N ASP A 25 8.25 7.33 10.04
CA ASP A 25 9.48 7.84 9.42
C ASP A 25 10.80 7.23 9.95
N GLU A 26 10.73 6.17 10.74
CA GLU A 26 11.90 5.42 11.17
C GLU A 26 12.01 4.07 10.47
N THR A 27 13.17 3.80 9.91
CA THR A 27 13.47 2.52 9.29
C THR A 27 13.59 1.42 10.34
N ARG A 28 12.92 0.29 10.12
CA ARG A 28 12.97 -0.89 10.99
C ARG A 28 13.37 -2.13 10.22
N GLN A 29 14.29 -2.91 10.81
CA GLN A 29 14.61 -4.25 10.30
C GLN A 29 13.58 -5.26 10.81
N VAL A 30 12.97 -6.01 9.91
CA VAL A 30 12.05 -7.10 10.20
C VAL A 30 12.51 -8.32 9.41
N SER A 31 13.18 -9.26 10.05
CA SER A 31 13.90 -10.34 9.38
C SER A 31 14.90 -9.78 8.35
N ASP A 32 14.83 -10.18 7.10
CA ASP A 32 15.64 -9.72 5.97
C ASP A 32 15.02 -8.53 5.21
N LEU A 33 13.91 -7.98 5.73
CA LEU A 33 13.27 -6.79 5.19
C LEU A 33 13.69 -5.54 5.96
N THR A 34 13.98 -4.47 5.25
CA THR A 34 14.11 -3.13 5.82
C THR A 34 12.83 -2.35 5.49
N VAL A 35 12.08 -1.92 6.51
CA VAL A 35 10.75 -1.32 6.33
C VAL A 35 10.74 0.11 6.86
N LEU A 36 10.24 1.05 6.06
CA LEU A 36 10.00 2.43 6.40
C LEU A 36 8.49 2.72 6.33
N PRO A 37 7.79 2.94 7.45
CA PRO A 37 6.41 3.40 7.46
C PRO A 37 6.36 4.92 7.28
N VAL A 38 5.53 5.40 6.38
CA VAL A 38 5.29 6.82 6.14
C VAL A 38 3.82 7.12 6.30
N ARG A 39 3.48 8.11 7.13
CA ARG A 39 2.10 8.47 7.44
C ARG A 39 1.31 8.86 6.20
N VAL A 40 0.10 8.33 6.08
CA VAL A 40 -0.87 8.63 5.02
C VAL A 40 -2.22 9.07 5.58
N ILE A 41 -3.13 9.48 4.70
CA ILE A 41 -4.42 10.06 5.07
C ILE A 41 -5.53 9.01 4.89
N HIS A 42 -5.88 8.34 5.98
CA HIS A 42 -7.02 7.42 6.04
C HIS A 42 -7.65 7.45 7.43
N GLY A 43 -8.95 7.76 7.49
CA GLY A 43 -9.68 7.99 8.73
C GLY A 43 -10.15 6.71 9.44
N SER A 44 -9.26 5.74 9.68
CA SER A 44 -9.58 4.45 10.30
C SER A 44 -9.64 4.48 11.84
N GLY A 45 -9.41 5.64 12.48
CA GLY A 45 -9.32 5.75 13.94
C GLY A 45 -7.96 5.37 14.53
N ALA A 46 -7.04 4.87 13.71
CA ALA A 46 -5.64 4.59 14.04
C ALA A 46 -4.71 5.22 12.98
N PRO A 47 -3.42 5.40 13.28
CA PRO A 47 -2.46 5.84 12.29
C PRO A 47 -2.39 4.89 11.09
N SER A 48 -2.53 5.42 9.87
CA SER A 48 -2.43 4.68 8.62
C SER A 48 -1.11 4.98 7.94
N TYR A 49 -0.47 3.98 7.34
CA TYR A 49 0.86 4.09 6.77
C TYR A 49 0.94 3.49 5.38
N ALA A 50 1.64 4.20 4.49
CA ALA A 50 2.29 3.59 3.35
C ALA A 50 3.61 2.96 3.82
N LEU A 51 4.05 1.93 3.12
CA LEU A 51 5.28 1.21 3.44
C LEU A 51 6.26 1.27 2.28
N ARG A 52 7.53 1.53 2.59
CA ARG A 52 8.66 1.33 1.69
C ARG A 52 9.49 0.17 2.23
N ILE A 53 9.64 -0.87 1.44
CA ILE A 53 10.23 -2.15 1.83
C ILE A 53 11.44 -2.43 0.94
N GLU A 54 12.60 -2.65 1.55
CA GLU A 54 13.80 -3.08 0.86
C GLU A 54 14.09 -4.55 1.16
N CYS A 55 14.30 -5.34 0.12
CA CYS A 55 14.63 -6.76 0.21
C CYS A 55 15.50 -7.16 -0.98
N ALA A 56 16.61 -7.85 -0.72
CA ALA A 56 17.52 -8.37 -1.75
C ALA A 56 17.94 -7.34 -2.83
N GLY A 57 18.12 -6.08 -2.43
CA GLY A 57 18.50 -4.99 -3.33
C GLY A 57 17.35 -4.45 -4.20
N LYS A 58 16.11 -4.85 -3.92
CA LYS A 58 14.89 -4.34 -4.55
C LYS A 58 14.10 -3.50 -3.58
N ILE A 59 13.38 -2.52 -4.11
CA ILE A 59 12.53 -1.62 -3.34
C ILE A 59 11.08 -1.80 -3.81
N ILE A 60 10.22 -2.18 -2.86
CA ILE A 60 8.77 -2.29 -3.06
C ILE A 60 8.10 -1.22 -2.20
N ALA A 61 7.24 -0.42 -2.80
CA ALA A 61 6.39 0.52 -2.10
C ALA A 61 4.93 0.05 -2.12
N TYR A 62 4.20 0.30 -1.03
CA TYR A 62 2.78 -0.01 -0.89
C TYR A 62 2.07 1.18 -0.26
N SER A 63 0.99 1.65 -0.88
CA SER A 63 0.28 2.85 -0.41
C SER A 63 -0.49 2.64 0.89
N GLY A 64 -0.99 1.42 1.16
CA GLY A 64 -2.14 1.25 2.05
C GLY A 64 -3.36 2.00 1.48
N ASP A 65 -4.44 2.07 2.25
CA ASP A 65 -5.61 2.87 1.90
C ASP A 65 -5.34 4.34 2.27
N THR A 66 -5.55 5.27 1.34
CA THR A 66 -5.21 6.68 1.56
C THR A 66 -5.83 7.61 0.51
N GLU A 67 -6.06 8.86 0.89
CA GLU A 67 -6.19 9.95 -0.07
C GLU A 67 -4.82 10.25 -0.71
N TRP A 68 -4.81 11.01 -1.82
CA TRP A 68 -3.54 11.49 -2.36
C TRP A 68 -2.79 12.34 -1.33
N THR A 69 -1.51 12.06 -1.15
CA THR A 69 -0.60 12.79 -0.25
C THR A 69 0.83 12.71 -0.73
N ASP A 70 1.65 13.70 -0.38
CA ASP A 70 3.09 13.73 -0.70
C ASP A 70 3.87 12.54 -0.13
N ALA A 71 3.34 11.88 0.89
CA ALA A 71 3.90 10.64 1.41
C ALA A 71 4.04 9.55 0.34
N LEU A 72 3.14 9.52 -0.65
CA LEU A 72 3.18 8.56 -1.75
C LEU A 72 4.38 8.80 -2.67
N ARG A 73 4.75 10.08 -2.92
CA ARG A 73 5.98 10.41 -3.63
C ARG A 73 7.20 9.89 -2.86
N LYS A 74 7.22 10.11 -1.54
CA LYS A 74 8.33 9.69 -0.67
C LYS A 74 8.56 8.18 -0.70
N VAL A 75 7.49 7.37 -0.58
CA VAL A 75 7.64 5.91 -0.59
C VAL A 75 7.92 5.36 -1.98
N ALA A 76 7.37 5.95 -3.03
CA ALA A 76 7.47 5.48 -4.40
C ALA A 76 8.79 5.85 -5.08
N ASP A 77 9.48 6.91 -4.64
CA ASP A 77 10.69 7.41 -5.29
C ASP A 77 11.77 6.34 -5.41
N GLY A 78 12.19 6.04 -6.65
CA GLY A 78 13.16 5.01 -6.97
C GLY A 78 12.70 3.57 -6.69
N ALA A 79 11.43 3.32 -6.32
CA ALA A 79 10.93 1.97 -6.11
C ALA A 79 10.96 1.14 -7.41
N ASP A 80 11.35 -0.14 -7.30
CA ASP A 80 11.25 -1.09 -8.41
C ASP A 80 9.80 -1.39 -8.73
N LEU A 81 8.96 -1.46 -7.68
CA LEU A 81 7.52 -1.65 -7.77
C LEU A 81 6.80 -0.74 -6.77
N PHE A 82 5.79 -0.01 -7.23
CA PHE A 82 4.83 0.64 -6.36
C PHE A 82 3.45 0.03 -6.56
N ILE A 83 2.89 -0.53 -5.49
CA ILE A 83 1.52 -1.06 -5.43
C ILE A 83 0.68 0.02 -4.76
N CYS A 84 -0.21 0.64 -5.51
CA CYS A 84 -1.02 1.77 -5.06
C CYS A 84 -2.50 1.42 -5.09
N GLU A 85 -3.23 1.79 -4.03
CA GLU A 85 -4.68 1.72 -4.08
C GLU A 85 -5.23 2.62 -5.19
N SER A 86 -6.39 2.27 -5.73
CA SER A 86 -7.22 3.12 -6.58
C SER A 86 -8.66 2.63 -6.51
N TYR A 87 -9.50 3.29 -5.72
CA TYR A 87 -10.83 2.75 -5.41
C TYR A 87 -11.91 3.14 -6.42
N PHE A 88 -11.91 4.40 -6.86
CA PHE A 88 -12.87 4.92 -7.84
C PHE A 88 -12.19 5.34 -9.15
N PHE A 89 -12.94 5.44 -10.23
CA PHE A 89 -12.43 5.93 -11.50
C PHE A 89 -12.14 7.44 -11.46
N GLU A 90 -13.15 8.26 -11.17
CA GLU A 90 -12.98 9.71 -11.06
C GLU A 90 -13.66 10.32 -9.83
N LYS A 91 -14.58 9.58 -9.19
CA LYS A 91 -15.28 10.06 -8.01
C LYS A 91 -14.32 10.34 -6.88
N GLN A 92 -14.38 11.54 -6.31
CA GLN A 92 -13.63 11.86 -5.10
C GLN A 92 -14.35 11.38 -3.86
N MET A 93 -13.66 10.62 -3.03
CA MET A 93 -14.13 10.15 -1.73
C MET A 93 -13.02 10.31 -0.70
N LYS A 94 -13.42 10.63 0.53
CA LYS A 94 -12.46 10.63 1.65
C LYS A 94 -11.84 9.25 1.83
N ASN A 95 -10.59 9.26 2.26
CA ASN A 95 -9.80 8.10 2.62
C ASN A 95 -9.27 7.26 1.44
N HIS A 96 -9.67 7.52 0.19
CA HIS A 96 -9.26 6.74 -0.97
C HIS A 96 -8.84 7.62 -2.14
N ILE A 97 -7.85 7.15 -2.91
CA ILE A 97 -7.44 7.75 -4.18
C ILE A 97 -8.38 7.26 -5.28
N ASN A 98 -8.76 8.15 -6.19
CA ASN A 98 -9.34 7.75 -7.47
C ASN A 98 -8.27 7.67 -8.58
N TYR A 99 -8.58 6.92 -9.63
CA TYR A 99 -7.69 6.67 -10.75
C TYR A 99 -7.24 7.96 -11.46
N ARG A 100 -8.15 8.91 -11.71
CA ARG A 100 -7.82 10.17 -12.38
C ARG A 100 -6.84 11.01 -11.56
N THR A 101 -7.00 11.05 -10.24
CA THR A 101 -6.04 11.72 -9.34
C THR A 101 -4.68 11.03 -9.37
N LEU A 102 -4.64 9.69 -9.30
CA LEU A 102 -3.39 8.94 -9.39
C LEU A 102 -2.67 9.21 -10.72
N MET A 103 -3.40 9.19 -11.84
CA MET A 103 -2.83 9.47 -13.17
C MET A 103 -2.31 10.90 -13.31
N ALA A 104 -3.00 11.88 -12.73
CA ALA A 104 -2.54 13.27 -12.74
C ALA A 104 -1.18 13.45 -12.05
N HIS A 105 -0.87 12.62 -11.07
CA HIS A 105 0.38 12.66 -10.30
C HIS A 105 1.38 11.56 -10.68
N ARG A 106 1.06 10.70 -11.65
CA ARG A 106 1.89 9.54 -12.00
C ARG A 106 3.36 9.90 -12.27
N ALA A 107 3.60 11.00 -12.97
CA ALA A 107 4.96 11.43 -13.31
C ALA A 107 5.81 11.86 -12.10
N GLU A 108 5.16 12.13 -10.96
CA GLU A 108 5.79 12.59 -9.73
C GLU A 108 6.24 11.44 -8.81
N LEU A 109 5.79 10.20 -9.08
CA LEU A 109 6.02 9.06 -8.20
C LEU A 109 7.46 8.50 -8.26
N GLY A 110 8.13 8.62 -9.40
CA GLY A 110 9.53 8.18 -9.55
C GLY A 110 9.76 6.66 -9.50
N CYS A 111 8.70 5.84 -9.44
CA CYS A 111 8.82 4.39 -9.45
C CYS A 111 9.02 3.84 -10.87
N LYS A 112 9.66 2.66 -10.98
CA LYS A 112 9.91 1.99 -12.27
C LYS A 112 8.64 1.29 -12.80
N ARG A 113 7.84 0.70 -11.90
CA ARG A 113 6.59 -0.01 -12.22
C ARG A 113 5.52 0.39 -11.23
N LEU A 114 4.33 0.72 -11.71
CA LEU A 114 3.15 1.06 -10.91
C LEU A 114 2.04 0.07 -11.22
N ILE A 115 1.51 -0.54 -10.17
CA ILE A 115 0.36 -1.45 -10.22
C ILE A 115 -0.72 -0.91 -9.31
N ILE A 116 -1.97 -0.95 -9.75
CA ILE A 116 -3.11 -0.55 -8.93
C ILE A 116 -3.81 -1.75 -8.30
N THR A 117 -4.34 -1.54 -7.10
CA THR A 117 -5.10 -2.52 -6.32
C THR A 117 -6.27 -1.85 -5.59
N HIS A 118 -7.05 -2.61 -4.83
CA HIS A 118 -8.17 -2.09 -4.04
C HIS A 118 -9.26 -1.41 -4.89
N LEU A 119 -9.60 -2.03 -6.03
CA LEU A 119 -10.56 -1.49 -6.98
C LEU A 119 -11.99 -1.67 -6.47
N GLY A 120 -12.76 -0.57 -6.38
CA GLY A 120 -14.20 -0.61 -6.15
C GLY A 120 -14.98 -0.92 -7.43
N GLU A 121 -16.28 -1.21 -7.31
CA GLU A 121 -17.14 -1.54 -8.45
C GLU A 121 -17.10 -0.47 -9.55
N ASP A 122 -17.13 0.82 -9.17
CA ASP A 122 -17.04 1.94 -10.11
C ASP A 122 -15.77 1.88 -10.99
N LEU A 123 -14.62 1.51 -10.43
CA LEU A 123 -13.39 1.37 -11.20
C LEU A 123 -13.37 0.09 -12.03
N LEU A 124 -13.96 -0.99 -11.52
CA LEU A 124 -14.07 -2.26 -12.26
C LEU A 124 -14.92 -2.12 -13.53
N ASP A 125 -15.93 -1.26 -13.52
CA ASP A 125 -16.75 -0.96 -14.70
C ASP A 125 -15.98 -0.18 -15.79
N HIS A 126 -14.80 0.38 -15.47
CA HIS A 126 -13.96 1.18 -16.36
C HIS A 126 -12.63 0.50 -16.72
N LEU A 127 -12.49 -0.82 -16.54
CA LEU A 127 -11.23 -1.53 -16.77
C LEU A 127 -10.64 -1.34 -18.18
N GLU A 128 -11.48 -1.17 -19.19
CA GLU A 128 -11.04 -0.92 -20.57
C GLU A 128 -10.39 0.47 -20.76
N GLU A 129 -10.62 1.40 -19.84
CA GLU A 129 -10.04 2.75 -19.83
C GLU A 129 -8.78 2.87 -18.97
N ILE A 130 -8.40 1.79 -18.25
CA ILE A 130 -7.24 1.76 -17.36
C ILE A 130 -5.97 1.51 -18.16
N GLU A 131 -5.03 2.45 -18.08
CA GLU A 131 -3.71 2.34 -18.71
C GLU A 131 -2.65 1.68 -17.80
N LEU A 132 -2.96 1.53 -16.51
CA LEU A 132 -2.07 0.93 -15.52
C LEU A 132 -2.31 -0.56 -15.40
N GLU A 133 -1.30 -1.26 -14.95
CA GLU A 133 -1.41 -2.67 -14.59
C GLU A 133 -2.31 -2.82 -13.35
N VAL A 134 -3.23 -3.76 -13.40
CA VAL A 134 -4.19 -4.04 -12.34
C VAL A 134 -3.81 -5.32 -11.62
N ALA A 135 -3.69 -5.27 -10.30
CA ALA A 135 -3.45 -6.45 -9.47
C ALA A 135 -4.67 -7.37 -9.46
N HIS A 136 -4.44 -8.67 -9.49
CA HIS A 136 -5.47 -9.70 -9.39
C HIS A 136 -4.99 -10.88 -8.54
N ASP A 137 -5.94 -11.69 -8.06
CA ASP A 137 -5.64 -12.87 -7.26
C ASP A 137 -4.75 -13.85 -8.02
N GLY A 138 -3.70 -14.33 -7.36
CA GLY A 138 -2.72 -15.24 -7.95
C GLY A 138 -1.70 -14.59 -8.88
N MET A 139 -1.65 -13.25 -8.98
CA MET A 139 -0.64 -12.55 -9.75
C MET A 139 0.76 -12.78 -9.18
N GLU A 140 1.68 -13.21 -10.01
CA GLU A 140 3.09 -13.38 -9.68
C GLU A 140 3.94 -12.33 -10.39
N LEU A 141 4.86 -11.68 -9.66
CA LEU A 141 5.73 -10.64 -10.17
C LEU A 141 7.19 -11.01 -9.92
N ILE A 142 8.00 -10.89 -10.95
CA ILE A 142 9.47 -11.00 -10.85
C ILE A 142 10.05 -9.59 -10.96
N LEU A 143 10.89 -9.19 -9.99
CA LEU A 143 11.52 -7.87 -9.89
C LEU A 143 13.04 -7.92 -10.13
#